data_e63bf62e529bec2e4d92e00d03e24283
#
_entry.id   e63bf62e529bec2e4d92e00d03e24283
#
_cell.length_a   1.000
_cell.length_b   1.000
_cell.length_c   1.000
_cell.angle_alpha   90.00
_cell.angle_beta   90.00
_cell.angle_gamma   90.00
#
_symmetry.space_group_name_H-M   'P 1'
#
loop_
_entity.id
_entity.type
_entity.pdbx_description
1 polymer ?
#
loop_
_entity_poly.entity_id
_entity_poly.type
_entity_poly.pdbx_seq_one_letter_code
_entity_poly.pdbx_strand_id
1 'polypeptide(L)'
;GLRDEAPPSDHVVIFDEAQRAWDREMTASFMQRKKGRPNFTQSEPEFLISYLDRHRDWAVIVCLVGGGQEINRGEAGISAWIEAIRDHFPHWEIYTPGTMLGPEYHAEEALRSISARGNLAYEQGLHLAVSMRSFRAEKVSEFVHALLEGEKSRAQSLLATAADKYPIVVTRDLAQAKAWVRSRARGNERVGLVASSAAHRLKPH
;
A
#
# COMPACT_ATOMS: atom_id res chain seq x y z
N GLY A 1 23.94 -10.59 -6.78
CA GLY A 1 23.78 -9.30 -6.21
C GLY A 1 24.06 -8.11 -7.12
N LEU A 2 24.21 -6.95 -6.53
CA LEU A 2 24.45 -5.66 -7.23
C LEU A 2 25.75 -5.59 -8.06
N ARG A 3 26.65 -6.54 -7.91
CA ARG A 3 27.95 -6.59 -8.61
C ARG A 3 28.02 -7.68 -9.68
N ASP A 4 26.98 -8.48 -9.75
CA ASP A 4 26.91 -9.64 -10.63
C ASP A 4 25.88 -9.37 -11.72
N GLU A 5 26.22 -9.63 -12.97
CA GLU A 5 25.28 -9.52 -14.09
C GLU A 5 24.43 -10.78 -14.28
N ALA A 6 24.74 -11.83 -13.54
CA ALA A 6 23.96 -13.06 -13.56
C ALA A 6 22.53 -12.82 -13.05
N PRO A 7 21.54 -13.56 -13.57
CA PRO A 7 20.18 -13.52 -13.04
C PRO A 7 20.17 -14.00 -11.58
N PRO A 8 19.21 -13.55 -10.77
CA PRO A 8 19.03 -14.12 -9.43
C PRO A 8 18.66 -15.59 -9.49
N SER A 9 18.81 -16.32 -8.37
CA SER A 9 18.35 -17.71 -8.27
C SER A 9 16.84 -17.85 -8.34
N ASP A 10 16.14 -16.81 -7.88
CA ASP A 10 14.70 -16.81 -7.74
C ASP A 10 14.05 -16.14 -8.95
N HIS A 11 13.09 -16.82 -9.56
CA HIS A 11 12.28 -16.31 -10.66
C HIS A 11 11.05 -15.54 -10.21
N VAL A 12 10.67 -15.67 -8.93
CA VAL A 12 9.47 -15.05 -8.36
C VAL A 12 9.85 -14.20 -7.18
N VAL A 13 9.38 -12.97 -7.16
CA VAL A 13 9.52 -12.03 -6.04
C VAL A 13 8.15 -11.50 -5.65
N ILE A 14 7.88 -11.48 -4.35
CA ILE A 14 6.70 -10.83 -3.77
C ILE A 14 7.17 -9.55 -3.10
N PHE A 15 6.62 -8.43 -3.54
CA PHE A 15 6.89 -7.12 -2.96
C PHE A 15 5.67 -6.65 -2.17
N ASP A 16 5.78 -6.66 -0.85
CA ASP A 16 4.72 -6.20 0.05
C ASP A 16 4.73 -4.68 0.18
N GLU A 17 3.54 -4.07 0.30
CA GLU A 17 3.38 -2.60 0.34
C GLU A 17 4.02 -1.90 -0.88
N ALA A 18 3.78 -2.41 -2.08
CA ALA A 18 4.47 -1.98 -3.29
C ALA A 18 4.26 -0.49 -3.63
N GLN A 19 3.17 0.13 -3.14
CA GLN A 19 2.95 1.58 -3.28
C GLN A 19 3.97 2.41 -2.49
N ARG A 20 4.69 1.82 -1.52
CA ARG A 20 5.72 2.47 -0.71
C ARG A 20 7.13 2.30 -1.23
N ALA A 21 7.30 1.65 -2.38
CA ALA A 21 8.60 1.57 -3.04
C ALA A 21 9.20 2.97 -3.23
N TRP A 22 10.50 3.07 -3.10
CA TRP A 22 11.19 4.36 -3.13
C TRP A 22 11.27 4.92 -4.54
N ASP A 23 11.09 6.23 -4.63
CA ASP A 23 11.36 6.98 -5.85
C ASP A 23 12.86 6.98 -6.20
N ARG A 24 13.20 7.61 -7.30
CA ARG A 24 14.57 7.69 -7.81
C ARG A 24 15.49 8.45 -6.85
N GLU A 25 15.01 9.52 -6.24
CA GLU A 25 15.80 10.36 -5.33
C GLU A 25 16.14 9.62 -4.03
N MET A 26 15.15 8.98 -3.42
CA MET A 26 15.35 8.19 -2.20
C MET A 26 16.29 7.00 -2.45
N THR A 27 16.07 6.28 -3.55
CA THR A 27 16.89 5.12 -3.90
C THR A 27 18.32 5.54 -4.18
N ALA A 28 18.56 6.61 -4.94
CA ALA A 28 19.89 7.16 -5.20
C ALA A 28 20.59 7.56 -3.89
N SER A 29 19.89 8.27 -3.01
CA SER A 29 20.41 8.68 -1.71
C SER A 29 20.80 7.49 -0.83
N PHE A 30 19.99 6.44 -0.79
CA PHE A 30 20.30 5.21 -0.08
C PHE A 30 21.51 4.49 -0.68
N MET A 31 21.56 4.35 -2.01
CA MET A 31 22.63 3.68 -2.72
C MET A 31 23.97 4.41 -2.54
N GLN A 32 23.97 5.72 -2.53
CA GLN A 32 25.15 6.52 -2.24
C GLN A 32 25.63 6.30 -0.80
N ARG A 33 24.75 6.47 0.19
CA ARG A 33 25.11 6.45 1.63
C ARG A 33 25.42 5.06 2.16
N LYS A 34 24.67 4.03 1.73
CA LYS A 34 24.75 2.68 2.30
C LYS A 34 25.48 1.68 1.43
N LYS A 35 25.55 1.92 0.12
CA LYS A 35 26.16 0.96 -0.84
C LYS A 35 27.37 1.54 -1.58
N GLY A 36 27.72 2.82 -1.32
CA GLY A 36 28.87 3.48 -1.97
C GLY A 36 28.70 3.63 -3.49
N ARG A 37 27.47 3.78 -3.99
CA ARG A 37 27.15 3.97 -5.41
C ARG A 37 26.59 5.36 -5.66
N PRO A 38 27.45 6.37 -5.97
CA PRO A 38 27.01 7.77 -6.07
C PRO A 38 26.18 8.09 -7.32
N ASN A 39 26.26 7.27 -8.37
CA ASN A 39 25.60 7.55 -9.65
C ASN A 39 24.44 6.60 -9.93
N PHE A 40 23.71 6.20 -8.89
CA PHE A 40 22.54 5.35 -9.06
C PHE A 40 21.34 6.19 -9.51
N THR A 41 20.68 5.82 -10.61
CA THR A 41 19.66 6.61 -11.28
C THR A 41 18.29 5.95 -11.39
N GLN A 42 18.15 4.72 -10.88
CA GLN A 42 16.90 3.98 -10.94
C GLN A 42 16.04 4.21 -9.68
N SER A 43 14.73 4.18 -9.84
CA SER A 43 13.80 4.00 -8.73
C SER A 43 13.88 2.56 -8.19
N GLU A 44 13.29 2.30 -7.03
CA GLU A 44 13.25 0.93 -6.48
C GLU A 44 12.45 -0.02 -7.39
N PRO A 45 11.28 0.36 -7.96
CA PRO A 45 10.61 -0.43 -8.98
C PRO A 45 11.49 -0.73 -10.21
N GLU A 46 12.11 0.29 -10.82
CA GLU A 46 13.00 0.11 -11.97
C GLU A 46 14.14 -0.86 -11.65
N PHE A 47 14.75 -0.71 -10.47
CA PHE A 47 15.85 -1.57 -10.04
C PHE A 47 15.40 -3.03 -9.87
N LEU A 48 14.26 -3.26 -9.20
CA LEU A 48 13.76 -4.61 -8.97
C LEU A 48 13.40 -5.30 -10.29
N ILE A 49 12.68 -4.60 -11.18
CA ILE A 49 12.33 -5.14 -12.50
C ILE A 49 13.61 -5.45 -13.27
N SER A 50 14.59 -4.52 -13.34
CA SER A 50 15.86 -4.74 -14.03
C SER A 50 16.65 -5.92 -13.49
N TYR A 51 16.49 -6.25 -12.23
CA TYR A 51 17.16 -7.38 -11.59
C TYR A 51 16.53 -8.71 -12.00
N LEU A 52 15.21 -8.78 -12.05
CA LEU A 52 14.45 -9.95 -12.51
C LEU A 52 14.50 -10.11 -14.05
N ASP A 53 14.62 -9.02 -14.78
CA ASP A 53 14.71 -8.97 -16.24
C ASP A 53 15.99 -9.64 -16.81
N ARG A 54 16.93 -9.99 -15.95
CA ARG A 54 18.12 -10.79 -16.34
C ARG A 54 17.78 -12.24 -16.67
N HIS A 55 16.63 -12.75 -16.22
CA HIS A 55 16.12 -14.05 -16.66
C HIS A 55 15.72 -13.97 -18.13
N ARG A 56 16.17 -14.92 -18.93
CA ARG A 56 15.91 -14.95 -20.39
C ARG A 56 14.65 -15.72 -20.76
N ASP A 57 14.15 -16.53 -19.82
CA ASP A 57 13.01 -17.42 -19.99
C ASP A 57 11.73 -16.83 -19.38
N TRP A 58 11.69 -16.64 -18.07
CA TRP A 58 10.55 -16.06 -17.37
C TRP A 58 10.94 -15.50 -16.01
N ALA A 59 10.20 -14.52 -15.55
CA ALA A 59 10.24 -14.04 -14.16
C ALA A 59 8.87 -13.46 -13.78
N VAL A 60 8.55 -13.44 -12.48
CA VAL A 60 7.29 -12.90 -11.97
C VAL A 60 7.56 -11.98 -10.79
N ILE A 61 6.94 -10.82 -10.81
CA ILE A 61 6.91 -9.89 -9.67
C ILE A 61 5.46 -9.75 -9.21
N VAL A 62 5.20 -10.12 -7.97
CA VAL A 62 3.88 -9.94 -7.34
C VAL A 62 3.94 -8.73 -6.42
N CYS A 63 3.23 -7.66 -6.79
CA CYS A 63 3.10 -6.46 -5.99
C CYS A 63 1.84 -6.52 -5.15
N LEU A 64 1.97 -6.59 -3.81
CA LEU A 64 0.85 -6.43 -2.90
C LEU A 64 0.66 -4.94 -2.62
N VAL A 65 -0.54 -4.43 -2.89
CA VAL A 65 -0.84 -3.00 -2.86
C VAL A 65 -1.98 -2.72 -1.89
N GLY A 66 -1.77 -1.79 -0.97
CA GLY A 66 -2.81 -1.26 -0.10
C GLY A 66 -3.39 0.03 -0.67
N GLY A 67 -4.72 0.08 -0.90
CA GLY A 67 -5.41 1.29 -1.30
C GLY A 67 -5.63 2.26 -0.14
N GLY A 68 -5.83 3.55 -0.46
CA GLY A 68 -6.20 4.59 0.51
C GLY A 68 -5.10 4.99 1.51
N GLN A 69 -3.87 4.55 1.31
CA GLN A 69 -2.74 5.00 2.12
C GLN A 69 -2.12 6.26 1.53
N GLU A 70 -1.80 7.24 2.38
CA GLU A 70 -1.02 8.39 1.95
C GLU A 70 0.37 7.94 1.48
N ILE A 71 0.75 8.41 0.29
CA ILE A 71 2.11 8.25 -0.22
C ILE A 71 2.97 9.28 0.51
N ASN A 72 3.96 8.81 1.26
CA ASN A 72 4.89 9.69 1.96
C ASN A 72 5.91 10.29 0.98
N ARG A 73 6.57 11.35 1.42
CA ARG A 73 7.64 11.96 0.63
C ARG A 73 8.75 10.93 0.36
N GLY A 74 9.04 10.72 -0.93
CA GLY A 74 10.05 9.75 -1.38
C GLY A 74 9.49 8.36 -1.70
N GLU A 75 8.19 8.13 -1.51
CA GLU A 75 7.50 6.94 -1.99
C GLU A 75 7.01 7.18 -3.42
N ALA A 76 7.24 6.20 -4.30
CA ALA A 76 6.98 6.35 -5.73
C ALA A 76 5.53 6.07 -6.15
N GLY A 77 4.74 5.46 -5.28
CA GLY A 77 3.40 5.01 -5.62
C GLY A 77 3.40 3.81 -6.58
N ILE A 78 2.20 3.30 -6.88
CA ILE A 78 2.07 2.17 -7.80
C ILE A 78 2.28 2.59 -9.27
N SER A 79 2.02 3.85 -9.60
CA SER A 79 2.24 4.39 -10.93
C SER A 79 3.69 4.22 -11.40
N ALA A 80 4.67 4.36 -10.50
CA ALA A 80 6.07 4.19 -10.84
C ALA A 80 6.45 2.77 -11.32
N TRP A 81 5.75 1.73 -10.84
CA TRP A 81 5.91 0.37 -11.35
C TRP A 81 5.43 0.26 -12.79
N ILE A 82 4.28 0.86 -13.07
CA ILE A 82 3.66 0.85 -14.40
C ILE A 82 4.49 1.67 -15.38
N GLU A 83 4.96 2.85 -14.96
CA GLU A 83 5.83 3.72 -15.75
C GLU A 83 7.17 3.06 -16.05
N ALA A 84 7.79 2.38 -15.09
CA ALA A 84 9.01 1.63 -15.31
C ALA A 84 8.84 0.57 -16.43
N ILE A 85 7.74 -0.18 -16.40
CA ILE A 85 7.42 -1.16 -17.45
C ILE A 85 7.17 -0.45 -18.77
N ARG A 86 6.42 0.66 -18.77
CA ARG A 86 6.14 1.44 -19.98
C ARG A 86 7.43 1.92 -20.65
N ASP A 87 8.35 2.46 -19.87
CA ASP A 87 9.47 3.24 -20.40
C ASP A 87 10.74 2.38 -20.63
N HIS A 88 10.94 1.35 -19.79
CA HIS A 88 12.19 0.58 -19.79
C HIS A 88 12.01 -0.93 -20.03
N PHE A 89 10.84 -1.49 -19.71
CA PHE A 89 10.60 -2.94 -19.80
C PHE A 89 9.31 -3.27 -20.56
N PRO A 90 9.15 -2.80 -21.83
CA PRO A 90 7.88 -2.91 -22.56
C PRO A 90 7.47 -4.34 -22.91
N HIS A 91 8.35 -5.31 -22.75
CA HIS A 91 8.08 -6.74 -22.98
C HIS A 91 7.47 -7.45 -21.76
N TRP A 92 7.43 -6.78 -20.59
CA TRP A 92 6.73 -7.33 -19.41
C TRP A 92 5.22 -7.18 -19.57
N GLU A 93 4.51 -8.21 -19.14
CA GLU A 93 3.05 -8.22 -19.06
C GLU A 93 2.59 -7.78 -17.66
N ILE A 94 1.47 -7.06 -17.61
CA ILE A 94 0.86 -6.58 -16.37
C ILE A 94 -0.52 -7.22 -16.21
N TYR A 95 -0.72 -7.84 -15.05
CA TYR A 95 -2.00 -8.36 -14.60
C TYR A 95 -2.44 -7.57 -13.37
N THR A 96 -3.65 -7.00 -13.41
CA THR A 96 -4.15 -6.15 -12.32
C THR A 96 -5.65 -6.31 -12.15
N PRO A 97 -6.21 -6.17 -10.92
CA PRO A 97 -7.65 -6.12 -10.77
C PRO A 97 -8.21 -4.80 -11.29
N GLY A 98 -9.44 -4.83 -11.83
CA GLY A 98 -10.10 -3.61 -12.31
C GLY A 98 -10.32 -2.53 -11.23
N THR A 99 -10.32 -2.93 -9.96
CA THR A 99 -10.40 -2.00 -8.81
C THR A 99 -9.20 -1.06 -8.71
N MET A 100 -8.05 -1.39 -9.33
CA MET A 100 -6.88 -0.50 -9.40
C MET A 100 -7.13 0.81 -10.17
N LEU A 101 -8.22 0.91 -10.91
CA LEU A 101 -8.68 2.16 -11.52
C LEU A 101 -9.36 3.10 -10.51
N GLY A 102 -9.60 2.65 -9.28
CA GLY A 102 -10.14 3.49 -8.22
C GLY A 102 -9.19 4.63 -7.83
N PRO A 103 -9.77 5.77 -7.41
CA PRO A 103 -8.99 6.98 -7.07
C PRO A 103 -8.01 6.77 -5.92
N GLU A 104 -8.28 5.81 -5.05
CA GLU A 104 -7.45 5.45 -3.89
C GLU A 104 -6.07 4.87 -4.26
N TYR A 105 -5.89 4.40 -5.49
CA TYR A 105 -4.63 3.83 -5.96
C TYR A 105 -3.76 4.81 -6.74
N HIS A 106 -4.33 5.92 -7.22
CA HIS A 106 -3.65 6.92 -8.06
C HIS A 106 -2.92 6.32 -9.28
N ALA A 107 -3.43 5.20 -9.81
CA ALA A 107 -2.81 4.43 -10.90
C ALA A 107 -3.54 4.59 -12.24
N GLU A 108 -4.69 5.24 -12.29
CA GLU A 108 -5.57 5.28 -13.46
C GLU A 108 -4.86 5.83 -14.70
N GLU A 109 -4.16 6.97 -14.58
CA GLU A 109 -3.46 7.59 -15.70
C GLU A 109 -2.32 6.69 -16.23
N ALA A 110 -1.54 6.11 -15.33
CA ALA A 110 -0.46 5.20 -15.68
C ALA A 110 -1.00 3.95 -16.40
N LEU A 111 -2.07 3.33 -15.88
CA LEU A 111 -2.72 2.18 -16.51
C LEU A 111 -3.29 2.52 -17.91
N ARG A 112 -3.92 3.68 -18.05
CA ARG A 112 -4.41 4.15 -19.36
C ARG A 112 -3.28 4.34 -20.36
N SER A 113 -2.12 4.86 -19.93
CA SER A 113 -0.97 5.11 -20.79
C SER A 113 -0.38 3.84 -21.42
N ILE A 114 -0.59 2.67 -20.80
CA ILE A 114 -0.11 1.38 -21.30
C ILE A 114 -1.22 0.51 -21.91
N SER A 115 -2.48 0.85 -21.72
CA SER A 115 -3.62 0.03 -22.19
C SER A 115 -3.60 -0.24 -23.71
N ALA A 116 -3.08 0.71 -24.48
CA ALA A 116 -2.96 0.57 -25.94
C ALA A 116 -1.86 -0.40 -26.40
N ARG A 117 -0.99 -0.86 -25.51
CA ARG A 117 0.16 -1.73 -25.87
C ARG A 117 -0.17 -3.22 -25.93
N GLY A 118 -1.35 -3.63 -25.42
CA GLY A 118 -1.78 -5.03 -25.42
C GLY A 118 -1.11 -5.92 -24.38
N ASN A 119 -0.27 -5.36 -23.50
CA ASN A 119 0.41 -6.08 -22.42
C ASN A 119 -0.21 -5.83 -21.02
N LEU A 120 -1.45 -5.35 -20.98
CA LEU A 120 -2.23 -5.15 -19.76
C LEU A 120 -3.48 -6.03 -19.78
N ALA A 121 -3.64 -6.88 -18.78
CA ALA A 121 -4.82 -7.70 -18.56
C ALA A 121 -5.46 -7.39 -17.21
N TYR A 122 -6.79 -7.36 -17.20
CA TYR A 122 -7.57 -7.17 -15.96
C TYR A 122 -8.08 -8.51 -15.44
N GLU A 123 -7.63 -8.90 -14.24
CA GLU A 123 -7.96 -10.14 -13.58
C GLU A 123 -8.61 -9.88 -12.21
N GLN A 124 -9.90 -10.13 -12.11
CA GLN A 124 -10.65 -9.88 -10.86
C GLN A 124 -10.15 -10.73 -9.69
N GLY A 125 -9.66 -11.93 -9.96
CA GLY A 125 -9.11 -12.82 -8.94
C GLY A 125 -7.88 -12.30 -8.20
N LEU A 126 -7.24 -11.23 -8.71
CA LEU A 126 -6.12 -10.57 -8.05
C LEU A 126 -6.55 -9.57 -6.98
N HIS A 127 -7.86 -9.29 -6.84
CA HIS A 127 -8.36 -8.43 -5.78
C HIS A 127 -8.53 -9.20 -4.46
N LEU A 128 -7.74 -8.85 -3.44
CA LEU A 128 -7.84 -9.43 -2.11
C LEU A 128 -8.99 -8.77 -1.33
N ALA A 129 -10.22 -9.17 -1.61
CA ALA A 129 -11.43 -8.59 -1.03
C ALA A 129 -11.63 -8.93 0.46
N VAL A 130 -11.07 -10.04 0.93
CA VAL A 130 -11.31 -10.55 2.29
C VAL A 130 -10.22 -10.11 3.25
N SER A 131 -10.60 -9.35 4.27
CA SER A 131 -9.68 -8.99 5.36
C SER A 131 -9.43 -10.19 6.28
N MET A 132 -8.30 -10.87 6.11
CA MET A 132 -7.89 -11.99 6.97
C MET A 132 -7.62 -11.56 8.42
N ARG A 133 -7.24 -10.31 8.64
CA ARG A 133 -6.98 -9.77 9.99
C ARG A 133 -8.27 -9.43 10.75
N SER A 134 -9.34 -9.19 10.04
CA SER A 134 -10.54 -8.58 10.63
C SER A 134 -11.83 -9.02 9.92
N PHE A 135 -11.93 -10.30 9.52
CA PHE A 135 -13.12 -10.84 8.86
C PHE A 135 -14.43 -10.64 9.67
N ARG A 136 -14.30 -10.45 10.99
CA ARG A 136 -15.43 -10.14 11.87
C ARG A 136 -15.76 -8.65 11.92
N ALA A 137 -14.91 -7.79 11.36
CA ALA A 137 -15.03 -6.33 11.41
C ALA A 137 -15.35 -5.70 10.04
N GLU A 138 -15.85 -6.47 9.07
CA GLU A 138 -16.25 -5.94 7.76
C GLU A 138 -17.20 -4.76 7.88
N LYS A 139 -18.20 -4.86 8.76
CA LYS A 139 -19.14 -3.77 9.04
C LYS A 139 -18.48 -2.51 9.62
N VAL A 140 -17.38 -2.67 10.37
CA VAL A 140 -16.63 -1.52 10.88
C VAL A 140 -15.86 -0.86 9.74
N SER A 141 -15.28 -1.62 8.83
CA SER A 141 -14.60 -1.09 7.64
C SER A 141 -15.59 -0.35 6.73
N GLU A 142 -16.77 -0.93 6.48
CA GLU A 142 -17.84 -0.26 5.73
C GLU A 142 -18.31 1.02 6.41
N PHE A 143 -18.45 0.99 7.75
CA PHE A 143 -18.80 2.18 8.53
C PHE A 143 -17.75 3.29 8.38
N VAL A 144 -16.47 2.95 8.51
CA VAL A 144 -15.38 3.91 8.37
C VAL A 144 -15.36 4.50 6.96
N HIS A 145 -15.53 3.66 5.93
CA HIS A 145 -15.62 4.12 4.55
C HIS A 145 -16.79 5.10 4.35
N ALA A 146 -18.01 4.72 4.76
CA ALA A 146 -19.18 5.59 4.68
C ALA A 146 -19.02 6.91 5.44
N LEU A 147 -18.28 6.88 6.57
CA LEU A 147 -17.98 8.07 7.36
C LEU A 147 -17.04 9.02 6.63
N LEU A 148 -15.99 8.49 6.00
CA LEU A 148 -14.99 9.27 5.24
C LEU A 148 -15.60 9.87 3.98
N GLU A 149 -16.50 9.15 3.30
CA GLU A 149 -17.24 9.63 2.13
C GLU A 149 -18.38 10.59 2.48
N GLY A 150 -18.64 10.85 3.77
CA GLY A 150 -19.72 11.74 4.21
C GLY A 150 -21.13 11.16 4.05
N GLU A 151 -21.27 9.85 3.83
CA GLU A 151 -22.55 9.14 3.69
C GLU A 151 -23.26 8.97 5.04
N LYS A 152 -23.75 10.06 5.63
CA LYS A 152 -24.25 10.13 7.00
C LYS A 152 -25.27 9.04 7.34
N SER A 153 -26.29 8.86 6.52
CA SER A 153 -27.39 7.89 6.78
C SER A 153 -26.85 6.45 6.76
N ARG A 154 -25.97 6.13 5.82
CA ARG A 154 -25.34 4.82 5.71
C ARG A 154 -24.41 4.55 6.89
N ALA A 155 -23.58 5.52 7.27
CA ALA A 155 -22.70 5.41 8.44
C ALA A 155 -23.49 5.19 9.73
N GLN A 156 -24.63 5.90 9.94
CA GLN A 156 -25.49 5.68 11.10
C GLN A 156 -26.07 4.26 11.15
N SER A 157 -26.56 3.75 10.02
CA SER A 157 -27.11 2.40 9.93
C SER A 157 -26.05 1.33 10.22
N LEU A 158 -24.85 1.47 9.65
CA LEU A 158 -23.73 0.56 9.88
C LEU A 158 -23.24 0.58 11.32
N LEU A 159 -23.14 1.78 11.92
CA LEU A 159 -22.77 1.93 13.32
C LEU A 159 -23.77 1.22 14.25
N ALA A 160 -25.07 1.38 14.03
CA ALA A 160 -26.09 0.72 14.82
C ALA A 160 -25.98 -0.81 14.79
N THR A 161 -25.57 -1.40 13.66
CA THR A 161 -25.38 -2.85 13.54
C THR A 161 -24.05 -3.34 14.10
N ALA A 162 -23.03 -2.49 14.20
CA ALA A 162 -21.70 -2.83 14.68
C ALA A 162 -21.49 -2.55 16.18
N ALA A 163 -22.26 -1.65 16.77
CA ALA A 163 -22.04 -1.06 18.11
C ALA A 163 -21.91 -2.10 19.24
N ASP A 164 -22.69 -3.19 19.19
CA ASP A 164 -22.66 -4.22 20.24
C ASP A 164 -21.35 -4.99 20.27
N LYS A 165 -20.75 -5.23 19.11
CA LYS A 165 -19.52 -6.01 18.99
C LYS A 165 -18.27 -5.11 18.99
N TYR A 166 -18.39 -3.91 18.46
CA TYR A 166 -17.32 -2.93 18.29
C TYR A 166 -17.79 -1.56 18.78
N PRO A 167 -17.74 -1.33 20.11
CA PRO A 167 -18.15 -0.06 20.67
C PRO A 167 -17.22 1.07 20.20
N ILE A 168 -17.80 2.05 19.52
CA ILE A 168 -17.10 3.22 19.02
C ILE A 168 -17.65 4.45 19.75
N VAL A 169 -16.78 5.25 20.35
CA VAL A 169 -17.14 6.50 21.01
C VAL A 169 -16.23 7.64 20.53
N VAL A 170 -16.74 8.85 20.57
CA VAL A 170 -16.00 10.07 20.25
C VAL A 170 -15.99 10.98 21.47
N THR A 171 -14.82 11.46 21.84
CA THR A 171 -14.64 12.46 22.91
C THR A 171 -13.48 13.38 22.56
N ARG A 172 -13.51 14.62 23.09
CA ARG A 172 -12.39 15.57 23.04
C ARG A 172 -11.53 15.55 24.30
N ASP A 173 -11.91 14.77 25.29
CA ASP A 173 -11.19 14.59 26.55
C ASP A 173 -10.32 13.33 26.48
N LEU A 174 -9.01 13.52 26.45
CA LEU A 174 -8.05 12.42 26.38
C LEU A 174 -8.03 11.57 27.66
N ALA A 175 -8.26 12.17 28.83
CA ALA A 175 -8.31 11.42 30.09
C ALA A 175 -9.52 10.51 30.11
N GLN A 176 -10.66 11.01 29.67
CA GLN A 176 -11.91 10.24 29.54
C GLN A 176 -11.75 9.12 28.50
N ALA A 177 -11.11 9.39 27.34
CA ALA A 177 -10.82 8.36 26.36
C ALA A 177 -9.96 7.22 26.94
N LYS A 178 -8.87 7.58 27.63
CA LYS A 178 -7.99 6.59 28.28
C LYS A 178 -8.71 5.76 29.35
N ALA A 179 -9.56 6.39 30.18
CA ALA A 179 -10.34 5.70 31.18
C ALA A 179 -11.34 4.72 30.53
N TRP A 180 -12.04 5.17 29.49
CA TRP A 180 -13.00 4.34 28.78
C TRP A 180 -12.35 3.12 28.12
N VAL A 181 -11.22 3.29 27.41
CA VAL A 181 -10.50 2.18 26.77
C VAL A 181 -10.03 1.16 27.82
N ARG A 182 -9.48 1.62 28.95
CA ARG A 182 -9.05 0.74 30.06
C ARG A 182 -10.21 -0.04 30.68
N SER A 183 -11.38 0.58 30.82
CA SER A 183 -12.56 -0.09 31.37
C SER A 183 -13.13 -1.18 30.46
N ARG A 184 -12.78 -1.15 29.15
CA ARG A 184 -13.22 -2.12 28.16
C ARG A 184 -12.24 -3.27 27.94
N ALA A 185 -10.97 -3.08 28.27
CA ALA A 185 -9.95 -4.12 28.15
C ALA A 185 -10.26 -5.32 29.05
N ARG A 186 -10.17 -6.53 28.49
CA ARG A 186 -10.44 -7.79 29.18
C ARG A 186 -9.21 -8.69 29.13
N GLY A 187 -8.89 -9.32 30.27
CA GLY A 187 -7.79 -10.27 30.34
C GLY A 187 -6.45 -9.67 29.89
N ASN A 188 -5.84 -10.26 28.88
CA ASN A 188 -4.54 -9.85 28.35
C ASN A 188 -4.64 -8.82 27.20
N GLU A 189 -5.80 -8.22 26.97
CA GLU A 189 -5.97 -7.21 25.92
C GLU A 189 -5.09 -5.99 26.21
N ARG A 190 -4.37 -5.53 25.18
CA ARG A 190 -3.54 -4.33 25.25
C ARG A 190 -4.29 -3.16 24.65
N VAL A 191 -4.17 -2.01 25.31
CA VAL A 191 -4.75 -0.75 24.87
C VAL A 191 -3.65 0.24 24.54
N GLY A 192 -3.88 1.09 23.55
CA GLY A 192 -2.90 2.08 23.11
C GLY A 192 -3.55 3.28 22.47
N LEU A 193 -2.74 4.29 22.20
CA LEU A 193 -3.10 5.47 21.42
C LEU A 193 -2.39 5.40 20.08
N VAL A 194 -3.13 5.71 19.03
CA VAL A 194 -2.59 5.86 17.67
C VAL A 194 -2.73 7.31 17.25
N ALA A 195 -1.69 7.88 16.70
CA ALA A 195 -1.68 9.23 16.18
C ALA A 195 -1.01 9.26 14.80
N SER A 196 -1.41 10.19 13.96
CA SER A 196 -0.73 10.47 12.69
C SER A 196 0.75 10.80 12.92
N SER A 197 1.62 10.39 12.01
CA SER A 197 3.03 10.79 11.99
C SER A 197 3.22 12.31 11.95
N ALA A 198 2.26 13.03 11.36
CA ALA A 198 2.22 14.50 11.30
C ALA A 198 1.73 15.16 12.59
N ALA A 199 1.22 14.40 13.55
CA ALA A 199 0.69 14.92 14.82
C ALA A 199 1.83 15.25 15.82
N HIS A 200 2.76 16.09 15.43
CA HIS A 200 3.95 16.45 16.22
C HIS A 200 3.61 17.01 17.63
N ARG A 201 2.45 17.68 17.77
CA ARG A 201 1.98 18.22 19.07
C ARG A 201 1.52 17.15 20.07
N LEU A 202 1.30 15.93 19.61
CA LEU A 202 0.83 14.80 20.43
C LEU A 202 1.96 13.86 20.84
N LYS A 203 3.19 14.10 20.37
CA LYS A 203 4.36 13.32 20.79
C LYS A 203 4.66 13.67 22.26
N PRO A 204 4.79 12.66 23.14
CA PRO A 204 5.28 12.91 24.50
C PRO A 204 6.71 13.46 24.42
N HIS A 205 6.99 14.47 25.26
CA HIS A 205 8.33 15.03 25.42
C HIS A 205 9.20 14.05 26.19
#